data_8792b8088892f1e6e05226ecffbb4b94
#
_entry.id   8792b8088892f1e6e05226ecffbb4b94
#
_cell.length_a   1.000
_cell.length_b   1.000
_cell.length_c   1.000
_cell.angle_alpha   90.00
_cell.angle_beta   90.00
_cell.angle_gamma   90.00
#
_symmetry.space_group_name_H-M   'P 1'
#
loop_
_entity.id
_entity.type
_entity.pdbx_description
1 polymer ?
#
loop_
_entity_poly.entity_id
_entity_poly.type
_entity_poly.pdbx_seq_one_letter_code
_entity_poly.pdbx_strand_id
1 'polypeptide(L)'
;MTPSERRVARTLLETYPTAGLESLPQLAEGAGVTGPTVLRFVRKIGFEGYPDFQRSLRREVQARTEGLPSLYRTKGGIQADEVLRLSHEAFTTALDATLASSSLDRDLSDVVAVLCDPKRHLWFVGGRFSQLVASYLWLQMRFLRPGCALVGEAPERRRLDGLEIERRDVLCLFDYRRYQQDTVAVGAAAADRGAVVVVFTDPWLSPAVEHARHVLISHADSSSPFDSLLGAFALTEVIAAKAVVELGEAGRARVAEGDAFGDGFREAVVAAPKVGGEGATV
;
A
#
# COMPACT_ATOMS: atom_id res chain seq x y z
N MET A 1 19.15 20.90 -1.49
CA MET A 1 18.62 21.48 -2.73
C MET A 1 18.78 22.99 -2.71
N THR A 2 19.29 23.58 -3.80
CA THR A 2 19.39 25.04 -3.98
C THR A 2 18.00 25.65 -4.27
N PRO A 3 17.81 26.97 -4.13
CA PRO A 3 16.56 27.62 -4.49
C PRO A 3 16.10 27.35 -5.94
N SER A 4 17.04 27.31 -6.89
CA SER A 4 16.73 27.00 -8.29
C SER A 4 16.34 25.53 -8.50
N GLU A 5 16.99 24.60 -7.82
CA GLU A 5 16.61 23.17 -7.84
C GLU A 5 15.20 22.95 -7.24
N ARG A 6 14.84 23.72 -6.20
CA ARG A 6 13.49 23.67 -5.63
C ARG A 6 12.43 24.18 -6.60
N ARG A 7 12.73 25.18 -7.45
CA ARG A 7 11.80 25.61 -8.50
C ARG A 7 11.57 24.50 -9.53
N VAL A 8 12.65 23.83 -10.00
CA VAL A 8 12.50 22.69 -10.92
C VAL A 8 11.63 21.58 -10.31
N ALA A 9 11.91 21.22 -9.05
CA ALA A 9 11.12 20.19 -8.35
C ALA A 9 9.65 20.59 -8.24
N ARG A 10 9.35 21.85 -7.91
CA ARG A 10 7.99 22.38 -7.79
C ARG A 10 7.26 22.30 -9.13
N THR A 11 7.84 22.82 -10.22
CA THR A 11 7.24 22.76 -11.56
C THR A 11 6.96 21.32 -11.99
N LEU A 12 7.89 20.40 -11.71
CA LEU A 12 7.67 18.98 -12.00
C LEU A 12 6.50 18.39 -11.20
N LEU A 13 6.31 18.77 -9.96
CA LEU A 13 5.24 18.26 -9.10
C LEU A 13 3.87 18.89 -9.44
N GLU A 14 3.83 20.21 -9.69
CA GLU A 14 2.59 20.94 -9.98
C GLU A 14 1.89 20.50 -11.27
N THR A 15 2.67 20.10 -12.27
CA THR A 15 2.14 19.67 -13.58
C THR A 15 2.59 18.24 -13.95
N TYR A 16 2.80 17.42 -12.95
CA TYR A 16 3.18 16.02 -13.13
C TYR A 16 2.11 15.25 -13.91
N PRO A 17 2.45 14.39 -14.88
CA PRO A 17 3.82 14.11 -15.38
C PRO A 17 4.25 15.00 -16.55
N THR A 18 3.38 15.92 -17.00
CA THR A 18 3.49 16.64 -18.26
C THR A 18 4.79 17.45 -18.36
N ALA A 19 5.12 18.24 -17.32
CA ALA A 19 6.34 19.06 -17.34
C ALA A 19 7.62 18.25 -17.53
N GLY A 20 7.68 17.05 -16.95
CA GLY A 20 8.85 16.17 -17.10
C GLY A 20 8.94 15.48 -18.46
N LEU A 21 7.84 15.42 -19.22
CA LEU A 21 7.79 14.88 -20.57
C LEU A 21 8.10 15.93 -21.66
N GLU A 22 8.06 17.21 -21.30
CA GLU A 22 8.45 18.32 -22.18
C GLU A 22 9.95 18.29 -22.50
N SER A 23 10.36 19.12 -23.47
CA SER A 23 11.78 19.28 -23.76
C SER A 23 12.51 19.98 -22.59
N LEU A 24 13.81 19.73 -22.46
CA LEU A 24 14.63 20.37 -21.42
C LEU A 24 14.53 21.90 -21.44
N PRO A 25 14.51 22.60 -22.59
CA PRO A 25 14.29 24.05 -22.64
C PRO A 25 12.93 24.46 -22.10
N GLN A 26 11.85 23.75 -22.42
CA GLN A 26 10.49 24.05 -21.95
C GLN A 26 10.39 23.87 -20.43
N LEU A 27 10.92 22.79 -19.87
CA LEU A 27 10.96 22.61 -18.42
C LEU A 27 11.79 23.71 -17.72
N ALA A 28 12.92 24.10 -18.33
CA ALA A 28 13.77 25.18 -17.79
C ALA A 28 13.05 26.52 -17.79
N GLU A 29 12.32 26.82 -18.86
CA GLU A 29 11.48 28.03 -18.99
C GLU A 29 10.34 28.02 -17.96
N GLY A 30 9.57 26.94 -17.88
CA GLY A 30 8.47 26.77 -16.91
C GLY A 30 8.92 26.91 -15.47
N ALA A 31 10.12 26.43 -15.13
CA ALA A 31 10.70 26.55 -13.79
C ALA A 31 11.43 27.89 -13.54
N GLY A 32 11.55 28.76 -14.55
CA GLY A 32 12.30 30.04 -14.45
C GLY A 32 13.78 29.82 -14.15
N VAL A 33 14.41 28.80 -14.77
CA VAL A 33 15.83 28.45 -14.61
C VAL A 33 16.49 28.19 -15.95
N THR A 34 17.79 27.90 -15.92
CA THR A 34 18.55 27.54 -17.14
C THR A 34 18.61 26.02 -17.32
N GLY A 35 18.77 25.56 -18.57
CA GLY A 35 18.93 24.13 -18.89
C GLY A 35 20.01 23.41 -18.06
N PRO A 36 21.22 23.99 -17.88
CA PRO A 36 22.22 23.40 -16.99
C PRO A 36 21.76 23.19 -15.54
N THR A 37 20.84 24.03 -15.03
CA THR A 37 20.26 23.86 -13.70
C THR A 37 19.34 22.65 -13.66
N VAL A 38 18.51 22.43 -14.67
CA VAL A 38 17.66 21.24 -14.81
C VAL A 38 18.52 19.99 -14.90
N LEU A 39 19.59 19.99 -15.73
CA LEU A 39 20.49 18.84 -15.85
C LEU A 39 21.17 18.48 -14.52
N ARG A 40 21.63 19.49 -13.78
CA ARG A 40 22.22 19.27 -12.45
C ARG A 40 21.19 18.69 -11.47
N PHE A 41 19.98 19.19 -11.48
CA PHE A 41 18.88 18.66 -10.65
C PHE A 41 18.60 17.20 -10.99
N VAL A 42 18.42 16.86 -12.27
CA VAL A 42 18.12 15.51 -12.75
C VAL A 42 19.24 14.53 -12.37
N ARG A 43 20.51 14.92 -12.48
CA ARG A 43 21.65 14.10 -12.03
C ARG A 43 21.65 13.91 -10.51
N LYS A 44 21.29 14.95 -9.77
CA LYS A 44 21.24 14.91 -8.31
C LYS A 44 20.15 13.96 -7.78
N ILE A 45 19.05 13.78 -8.51
CA ILE A 45 18.00 12.82 -8.17
C ILE A 45 18.25 11.43 -8.75
N GLY A 46 19.45 11.16 -9.30
CA GLY A 46 19.92 9.81 -9.62
C GLY A 46 19.86 9.41 -11.09
N PHE A 47 19.52 10.30 -12.01
CA PHE A 47 19.51 10.00 -13.45
C PHE A 47 20.82 10.43 -14.13
N GLU A 48 21.25 9.68 -15.16
CA GLU A 48 22.44 10.02 -15.93
C GLU A 48 22.30 11.35 -16.69
N GLY A 49 21.08 11.68 -17.12
CA GLY A 49 20.77 12.90 -17.84
C GLY A 49 19.28 13.04 -18.14
N TYR A 50 18.90 14.13 -18.81
CA TYR A 50 17.50 14.43 -19.10
C TYR A 50 16.79 13.38 -19.96
N PRO A 51 17.41 12.79 -21.00
CA PRO A 51 16.79 11.70 -21.74
C PRO A 51 16.52 10.44 -20.90
N ASP A 52 17.40 10.15 -19.95
CA ASP A 52 17.23 9.02 -19.04
C ASP A 52 16.08 9.25 -18.07
N PHE A 53 16.02 10.44 -17.48
CA PHE A 53 14.88 10.91 -16.68
C PHE A 53 13.55 10.81 -17.46
N GLN A 54 13.51 11.29 -18.70
CA GLN A 54 12.32 11.21 -19.53
C GLN A 54 11.93 9.77 -19.87
N ARG A 55 12.89 8.89 -20.15
CA ARG A 55 12.60 7.46 -20.37
C ARG A 55 11.96 6.83 -19.15
N SER A 56 12.51 7.12 -17.96
CA SER A 56 11.95 6.64 -16.69
C SER A 56 10.52 7.15 -16.49
N LEU A 57 10.30 8.44 -16.71
CA LEU A 57 8.98 9.05 -16.55
C LEU A 57 7.96 8.51 -17.56
N ARG A 58 8.36 8.29 -18.83
CA ARG A 58 7.49 7.64 -19.83
C ARG A 58 7.12 6.22 -19.44
N ARG A 59 8.08 5.44 -18.92
CA ARG A 59 7.79 4.08 -18.40
C ARG A 59 6.81 4.13 -17.25
N GLU A 60 6.96 5.10 -16.36
CA GLU A 60 6.05 5.29 -15.24
C GLU A 60 4.63 5.63 -15.71
N VAL A 61 4.48 6.62 -16.59
CA VAL A 61 3.17 7.00 -17.16
C VAL A 61 2.55 5.81 -17.88
N GLN A 62 3.34 5.11 -18.68
CA GLN A 62 2.89 3.91 -19.37
C GLN A 62 2.45 2.83 -18.38
N ALA A 63 3.24 2.57 -17.34
CA ALA A 63 2.91 1.60 -16.29
C ALA A 63 1.63 1.96 -15.53
N ARG A 64 1.35 3.25 -15.29
CA ARG A 64 0.10 3.72 -14.67
C ARG A 64 -1.12 3.50 -15.57
N THR A 65 -0.95 3.64 -16.88
CA THR A 65 -2.03 3.57 -17.87
C THR A 65 -2.20 2.19 -18.51
N GLU A 66 -1.17 1.33 -18.42
CA GLU A 66 -1.22 -0.01 -18.98
C GLU A 66 -2.28 -0.88 -18.28
N GLY A 67 -3.29 -1.23 -19.05
CA GLY A 67 -4.29 -2.22 -18.63
C GLY A 67 -3.74 -3.65 -18.69
N LEU A 68 -4.41 -4.57 -18.00
CA LEU A 68 -4.07 -6.00 -18.01
C LEU A 68 -3.85 -6.58 -19.41
N PRO A 69 -4.65 -6.24 -20.46
CA PRO A 69 -4.41 -6.76 -21.79
C PRO A 69 -3.06 -6.36 -22.39
N SER A 70 -2.56 -5.14 -22.10
CA SER A 70 -1.25 -4.69 -22.55
C SER A 70 -0.13 -5.44 -21.84
N LEU A 71 -0.21 -5.53 -20.51
CA LEU A 71 0.74 -6.30 -19.69
C LEU A 71 0.77 -7.77 -20.09
N TYR A 72 -0.40 -8.34 -20.43
CA TYR A 72 -0.46 -9.73 -20.91
C TYR A 72 0.29 -9.92 -22.24
N ARG A 73 0.21 -8.97 -23.16
CA ARG A 73 0.97 -9.01 -24.41
C ARG A 73 2.48 -8.87 -24.17
N THR A 74 2.88 -8.00 -23.26
CA THR A 74 4.29 -7.69 -22.98
C THR A 74 4.98 -8.80 -22.19
N LYS A 75 4.28 -9.38 -21.20
CA LYS A 75 4.80 -10.40 -20.27
C LYS A 75 4.34 -11.82 -20.61
N GLY A 76 3.32 -11.98 -21.45
CA GLY A 76 2.76 -13.29 -21.82
C GLY A 76 3.62 -14.15 -22.75
N GLY A 77 4.76 -13.61 -23.22
CA GLY A 77 5.72 -14.34 -24.09
C GLY A 77 6.83 -15.08 -23.34
N ILE A 78 6.78 -15.11 -21.99
CA ILE A 78 7.79 -15.81 -21.18
C ILE A 78 7.63 -17.33 -21.38
N GLN A 79 8.73 -17.99 -21.66
CA GLN A 79 8.74 -19.45 -21.80
C GLN A 79 8.53 -20.13 -20.43
N ALA A 80 7.83 -21.26 -20.43
CA ALA A 80 7.43 -21.91 -19.19
C ALA A 80 8.61 -22.32 -18.27
N ASP A 81 9.74 -22.68 -18.86
CA ASP A 81 10.98 -23.03 -18.16
C ASP A 81 11.71 -21.84 -17.54
N GLU A 82 11.45 -20.61 -18.03
CA GLU A 82 12.04 -19.39 -17.48
C GLU A 82 11.20 -18.75 -16.35
N VAL A 83 9.91 -19.11 -16.22
CA VAL A 83 8.99 -18.46 -15.29
C VAL A 83 9.52 -18.45 -13.85
N LEU A 84 10.04 -19.57 -13.36
CA LEU A 84 10.53 -19.68 -11.98
C LEU A 84 11.75 -18.75 -11.75
N ARG A 85 12.70 -18.75 -12.68
CA ARG A 85 13.91 -17.92 -12.59
C ARG A 85 13.55 -16.43 -12.60
N LEU A 86 12.74 -16.00 -13.59
CA LEU A 86 12.30 -14.60 -13.70
C LEU A 86 11.45 -14.15 -12.50
N SER A 87 10.61 -15.04 -11.99
CA SER A 87 9.82 -14.75 -10.78
C SER A 87 10.71 -14.60 -9.56
N HIS A 88 11.68 -15.48 -9.38
CA HIS A 88 12.65 -15.36 -8.28
C HIS A 88 13.41 -14.03 -8.35
N GLU A 89 13.93 -13.65 -9.52
CA GLU A 89 14.65 -12.38 -9.72
C GLU A 89 13.75 -11.17 -9.42
N ALA A 90 12.53 -11.16 -9.97
CA ALA A 90 11.59 -10.07 -9.77
C ALA A 90 11.16 -9.92 -8.29
N PHE A 91 10.84 -11.03 -7.65
CA PHE A 91 10.37 -11.01 -6.26
C PHE A 91 11.49 -10.65 -5.28
N THR A 92 12.69 -11.19 -5.46
CA THR A 92 13.85 -10.84 -4.62
C THR A 92 14.18 -9.35 -4.76
N THR A 93 14.24 -8.86 -6.00
CA THR A 93 14.51 -7.44 -6.27
C THR A 93 13.44 -6.53 -5.64
N ALA A 94 12.16 -6.89 -5.78
CA ALA A 94 11.07 -6.11 -5.21
C ALA A 94 11.08 -6.10 -3.67
N LEU A 95 11.39 -7.24 -3.04
CA LEU A 95 11.53 -7.33 -1.59
C LEU A 95 12.72 -6.54 -1.08
N ASP A 96 13.89 -6.68 -1.71
CA ASP A 96 15.08 -5.92 -1.35
C ASP A 96 14.84 -4.41 -1.48
N ALA A 97 14.25 -3.97 -2.60
CA ALA A 97 13.93 -2.56 -2.81
C ALA A 97 12.89 -2.03 -1.81
N THR A 98 11.94 -2.86 -1.37
CA THR A 98 10.95 -2.50 -0.36
C THR A 98 11.58 -2.33 1.01
N LEU A 99 12.47 -3.24 1.42
CA LEU A 99 12.99 -3.31 2.78
C LEU A 99 14.31 -2.55 2.98
N ALA A 100 15.00 -2.16 1.91
CA ALA A 100 16.31 -1.51 1.99
C ALA A 100 16.27 0.02 2.20
N SER A 101 15.08 0.65 2.25
CA SER A 101 15.00 2.11 2.44
C SER A 101 15.57 2.53 3.79
N SER A 102 16.48 3.50 3.79
CA SER A 102 17.14 4.00 5.01
C SER A 102 16.20 4.71 5.99
N SER A 103 15.03 5.18 5.53
CA SER A 103 14.00 5.78 6.38
C SER A 103 12.98 4.76 6.91
N LEU A 104 12.92 3.58 6.30
CA LEU A 104 11.84 2.62 6.52
C LEU A 104 11.65 2.24 8.00
N ASP A 105 12.73 2.01 8.74
CA ASP A 105 12.63 1.63 10.15
C ASP A 105 11.97 2.73 11.00
N ARG A 106 12.26 4.00 10.70
CA ARG A 106 11.62 5.15 11.36
C ARG A 106 10.15 5.23 10.97
N ASP A 107 9.86 5.16 9.67
CA ASP A 107 8.51 5.28 9.13
C ASP A 107 7.61 4.15 9.68
N LEU A 108 8.14 2.94 9.77
CA LEU A 108 7.47 1.80 10.39
C LEU A 108 7.26 2.00 11.89
N SER A 109 8.24 2.55 12.61
CA SER A 109 8.12 2.82 14.05
C SER A 109 7.04 3.87 14.33
N ASP A 110 6.96 4.93 13.53
CA ASP A 110 5.93 5.95 13.63
C ASP A 110 4.53 5.35 13.36
N VAL A 111 4.41 4.48 12.34
CA VAL A 111 3.16 3.78 12.02
C VAL A 111 2.77 2.83 13.15
N VAL A 112 3.69 2.01 13.64
CA VAL A 112 3.41 1.06 14.74
C VAL A 112 2.95 1.79 16.00
N ALA A 113 3.56 2.93 16.33
CA ALA A 113 3.15 3.73 17.47
C ALA A 113 1.67 4.16 17.39
N VAL A 114 1.18 4.58 16.22
CA VAL A 114 -0.24 4.94 16.06
C VAL A 114 -1.16 3.72 16.00
N LEU A 115 -0.69 2.58 15.46
CA LEU A 115 -1.46 1.34 15.41
C LEU A 115 -1.59 0.69 16.80
N CYS A 116 -0.62 0.85 17.67
CA CYS A 116 -0.61 0.28 19.01
C CYS A 116 -1.24 1.19 20.08
N ASP A 117 -1.59 2.44 19.76
CA ASP A 117 -2.25 3.35 20.68
C ASP A 117 -3.66 2.79 21.06
N PRO A 118 -3.90 2.38 22.31
CA PRO A 118 -5.15 1.73 22.73
C PRO A 118 -6.37 2.65 22.65
N LYS A 119 -6.16 3.97 22.52
CA LYS A 119 -7.24 4.98 22.44
C LYS A 119 -7.76 5.17 21.02
N ARG A 120 -7.18 4.50 20.01
CA ARG A 120 -7.51 4.62 18.61
C ARG A 120 -8.25 3.39 18.12
N HIS A 121 -9.26 3.59 17.31
CA HIS A 121 -9.86 2.54 16.51
C HIS A 121 -9.09 2.40 15.19
N LEU A 122 -8.92 1.19 14.70
CA LEU A 122 -8.19 0.92 13.47
C LEU A 122 -9.18 0.46 12.39
N TRP A 123 -9.10 1.10 11.24
CA TRP A 123 -9.85 0.75 10.06
C TRP A 123 -8.88 0.30 8.96
N PHE A 124 -9.26 -0.74 8.23
CA PHE A 124 -8.42 -1.29 7.17
C PHE A 124 -9.23 -1.33 5.87
N VAL A 125 -8.65 -0.82 4.79
CA VAL A 125 -9.29 -0.79 3.48
C VAL A 125 -8.26 -1.02 2.38
N GLY A 126 -8.67 -1.70 1.34
CA GLY A 126 -7.84 -1.87 0.15
C GLY A 126 -8.66 -1.76 -1.14
N GLY A 127 -7.96 -1.73 -2.25
CA GLY A 127 -8.54 -1.94 -3.56
C GLY A 127 -8.85 -3.41 -3.82
N ARG A 128 -9.15 -3.75 -5.09
CA ARG A 128 -9.60 -5.10 -5.48
C ARG A 128 -8.68 -6.24 -4.99
N PHE A 129 -7.38 -6.14 -5.25
CA PHE A 129 -6.40 -7.14 -4.82
C PHE A 129 -5.76 -6.78 -3.47
N SER A 130 -5.50 -5.50 -3.25
CA SER A 130 -4.87 -5.03 -2.02
C SER A 130 -5.78 -5.12 -0.80
N GLN A 131 -7.10 -5.33 -0.98
CA GLN A 131 -8.00 -5.71 0.11
C GLN A 131 -7.55 -6.99 0.83
N LEU A 132 -6.91 -7.92 0.13
CA LEU A 132 -6.33 -9.12 0.74
C LEU A 132 -5.22 -8.78 1.74
N VAL A 133 -4.36 -7.82 1.40
CA VAL A 133 -3.29 -7.34 2.29
C VAL A 133 -3.88 -6.57 3.49
N ALA A 134 -4.87 -5.72 3.22
CA ALA A 134 -5.60 -5.00 4.27
C ALA A 134 -6.26 -5.97 5.26
N SER A 135 -6.92 -7.01 4.74
CA SER A 135 -7.55 -8.06 5.55
C SER A 135 -6.53 -8.87 6.35
N TYR A 136 -5.36 -9.13 5.78
CA TYR A 136 -4.28 -9.84 6.44
C TYR A 136 -3.73 -9.06 7.64
N LEU A 137 -3.39 -7.77 7.46
CA LEU A 137 -2.94 -6.93 8.57
C LEU A 137 -4.05 -6.72 9.61
N TRP A 138 -5.29 -6.50 9.16
CA TRP A 138 -6.45 -6.42 10.05
C TRP A 138 -6.57 -7.65 10.95
N LEU A 139 -6.44 -8.86 10.38
CA LEU A 139 -6.53 -10.10 11.14
C LEU A 139 -5.43 -10.19 12.19
N GLN A 140 -4.18 -9.90 11.83
CA GLN A 140 -3.05 -9.90 12.76
C GLN A 140 -3.25 -8.88 13.89
N MET A 141 -3.63 -7.63 13.56
CA MET A 141 -3.87 -6.60 14.56
C MET A 141 -5.05 -6.93 15.48
N ARG A 142 -6.10 -7.57 14.96
CA ARG A 142 -7.26 -7.99 15.74
C ARG A 142 -6.94 -9.07 16.78
N PHE A 143 -5.98 -9.93 16.50
CA PHE A 143 -5.44 -10.88 17.49
C PHE A 143 -4.65 -10.17 18.58
N LEU A 144 -3.96 -9.08 18.27
CA LEU A 144 -3.09 -8.37 19.18
C LEU A 144 -3.83 -7.33 20.04
N ARG A 145 -4.92 -6.75 19.52
CA ARG A 145 -5.67 -5.69 20.23
C ARG A 145 -7.15 -5.60 19.82
N PRO A 146 -8.04 -5.06 20.68
CA PRO A 146 -9.41 -4.72 20.28
C PRO A 146 -9.45 -3.46 19.38
N GLY A 147 -10.64 -3.13 18.88
CA GLY A 147 -10.88 -1.90 18.13
C GLY A 147 -10.31 -1.94 16.72
N CYS A 148 -10.41 -3.07 16.02
CA CYS A 148 -9.97 -3.23 14.64
C CYS A 148 -11.15 -3.62 13.75
N ALA A 149 -11.44 -2.83 12.72
CA ALA A 149 -12.51 -3.04 11.75
C ALA A 149 -11.99 -3.09 10.32
N LEU A 150 -12.60 -3.93 9.50
CA LEU A 150 -12.35 -4.00 8.07
C LEU A 150 -13.48 -3.28 7.33
N VAL A 151 -13.13 -2.32 6.49
CA VAL A 151 -14.09 -1.62 5.62
C VAL A 151 -14.60 -2.59 4.54
N GLY A 152 -15.90 -2.64 4.36
CA GLY A 152 -16.53 -3.54 3.41
C GLY A 152 -16.15 -3.26 1.95
N GLU A 153 -16.22 -4.30 1.12
CA GLU A 153 -15.85 -4.19 -0.30
C GLU A 153 -16.99 -3.59 -1.16
N ALA A 154 -18.25 -3.88 -0.81
CA ALA A 154 -19.38 -3.34 -1.54
C ALA A 154 -19.43 -1.80 -1.40
N PRO A 155 -19.69 -1.05 -2.49
CA PRO A 155 -19.67 0.42 -2.47
C PRO A 155 -20.55 1.03 -1.39
N GLU A 156 -21.74 0.50 -1.18
CA GLU A 156 -22.67 0.98 -0.15
C GLU A 156 -22.12 0.71 1.25
N ARG A 157 -21.58 -0.48 1.50
CA ARG A 157 -20.97 -0.82 2.77
C ARG A 157 -19.75 0.05 3.05
N ARG A 158 -18.90 0.26 2.04
CA ARG A 158 -17.72 1.13 2.12
C ARG A 158 -18.09 2.56 2.49
N ARG A 159 -19.19 3.07 1.90
CA ARG A 159 -19.73 4.39 2.21
C ARG A 159 -20.22 4.48 3.66
N LEU A 160 -20.96 3.47 4.14
CA LEU A 160 -21.47 3.44 5.52
C LEU A 160 -20.34 3.30 6.53
N ASP A 161 -19.42 2.37 6.32
CA ASP A 161 -18.25 2.20 7.20
C ASP A 161 -17.39 3.48 7.25
N GLY A 162 -17.27 4.21 6.14
CA GLY A 162 -16.58 5.51 6.09
C GLY A 162 -17.23 6.59 6.97
N LEU A 163 -18.54 6.51 7.24
CA LEU A 163 -19.24 7.42 8.16
C LEU A 163 -18.91 7.15 9.63
N GLU A 164 -18.52 5.92 9.95
CA GLU A 164 -18.16 5.52 11.33
C GLU A 164 -16.72 5.90 11.69
N ILE A 165 -15.89 6.30 10.73
CA ILE A 165 -14.51 6.71 10.99
C ILE A 165 -14.52 8.08 11.70
N GLU A 166 -13.90 8.13 12.87
CA GLU A 166 -13.90 9.32 13.74
C GLU A 166 -12.52 9.98 13.82
N ARG A 167 -12.48 11.19 14.42
CA ARG A 167 -11.29 12.05 14.52
C ARG A 167 -10.15 11.38 15.25
N ARG A 168 -10.04 10.41 15.85
CA ARG A 168 -8.86 9.81 16.50
C ARG A 168 -8.49 8.47 15.90
N ASP A 169 -9.29 8.01 14.97
CA ASP A 169 -9.10 6.72 14.34
C ASP A 169 -7.88 6.71 13.44
N VAL A 170 -7.44 5.53 13.10
CA VAL A 170 -6.40 5.29 12.11
C VAL A 170 -7.01 4.50 10.96
N LEU A 171 -6.84 5.01 9.74
CA LEU A 171 -7.20 4.30 8.53
C LEU A 171 -5.92 3.78 7.86
N CYS A 172 -5.75 2.46 7.82
CA CYS A 172 -4.76 1.78 6.99
C CYS A 172 -5.34 1.54 5.60
N LEU A 173 -4.85 2.27 4.61
CA LEU A 173 -5.36 2.26 3.25
C LEU A 173 -4.31 1.66 2.31
N PHE A 174 -4.68 0.58 1.61
CA PHE A 174 -3.84 -0.14 0.67
C PHE A 174 -4.30 0.14 -0.76
N ASP A 175 -3.57 0.98 -1.49
CA ASP A 175 -3.92 1.36 -2.85
C ASP A 175 -2.70 1.35 -3.76
N TYR A 176 -2.70 0.41 -4.67
CA TYR A 176 -1.60 0.10 -5.59
C TYR A 176 -2.03 0.38 -7.03
N ARG A 177 -1.10 0.37 -7.94
CA ARG A 177 -1.28 0.67 -9.37
C ARG A 177 -2.66 0.24 -9.90
N ARG A 178 -3.24 1.06 -10.73
CA ARG A 178 -4.65 1.10 -11.14
C ARG A 178 -5.57 1.55 -10.02
N TYR A 179 -5.06 2.49 -9.25
CA TYR A 179 -5.69 3.13 -8.09
C TYR A 179 -7.21 3.23 -8.20
N GLN A 180 -7.90 2.85 -7.14
CA GLN A 180 -9.37 2.82 -7.14
C GLN A 180 -9.94 4.10 -6.53
N GLN A 181 -10.75 4.81 -7.31
CA GLN A 181 -11.34 6.09 -6.89
C GLN A 181 -12.15 5.98 -5.59
N ASP A 182 -12.86 4.88 -5.39
CA ASP A 182 -13.65 4.64 -4.18
C ASP A 182 -12.74 4.41 -2.95
N THR A 183 -11.59 3.76 -3.11
CA THR A 183 -10.58 3.61 -2.05
C THR A 183 -9.95 4.96 -1.71
N VAL A 184 -9.57 5.75 -2.71
CA VAL A 184 -9.05 7.11 -2.52
C VAL A 184 -10.07 8.00 -1.81
N ALA A 185 -11.35 7.91 -2.21
CA ALA A 185 -12.42 8.69 -1.58
C ALA A 185 -12.62 8.36 -0.09
N VAL A 186 -12.47 7.09 0.32
CA VAL A 186 -12.49 6.73 1.75
C VAL A 186 -11.32 7.40 2.49
N GLY A 187 -10.12 7.42 1.89
CA GLY A 187 -8.95 8.10 2.46
C GLY A 187 -9.18 9.59 2.67
N ALA A 188 -9.72 10.28 1.65
CA ALA A 188 -10.07 11.69 1.73
C ALA A 188 -11.11 11.97 2.84
N ALA A 189 -12.20 11.21 2.86
CA ALA A 189 -13.26 11.37 3.85
C ALA A 189 -12.76 11.12 5.28
N ALA A 190 -11.89 10.14 5.50
CA ALA A 190 -11.28 9.88 6.81
C ALA A 190 -10.38 11.04 7.26
N ALA A 191 -9.55 11.57 6.36
CA ALA A 191 -8.69 12.72 6.65
C ALA A 191 -9.49 13.98 6.97
N ASP A 192 -10.56 14.27 6.23
CA ASP A 192 -11.47 15.39 6.48
C ASP A 192 -12.14 15.31 7.85
N ARG A 193 -12.36 14.12 8.36
CA ARG A 193 -12.89 13.85 9.71
C ARG A 193 -11.82 13.92 10.79
N GLY A 194 -10.55 14.07 10.41
CA GLY A 194 -9.41 14.19 11.32
C GLY A 194 -8.81 12.86 11.77
N ALA A 195 -9.12 11.75 11.09
CA ALA A 195 -8.45 10.47 11.29
C ALA A 195 -6.99 10.52 10.77
N VAL A 196 -6.15 9.65 11.31
CA VAL A 196 -4.79 9.45 10.83
C VAL A 196 -4.84 8.47 9.66
N VAL A 197 -4.52 8.92 8.46
CA VAL A 197 -4.46 8.05 7.27
C VAL A 197 -3.02 7.56 7.07
N VAL A 198 -2.85 6.25 7.05
CA VAL A 198 -1.61 5.54 6.71
C VAL A 198 -1.82 4.88 5.36
N VAL A 199 -1.10 5.34 4.33
CA VAL A 199 -1.23 4.82 2.96
C VAL A 199 -0.09 3.85 2.65
N PHE A 200 -0.45 2.66 2.24
CA PHE A 200 0.43 1.64 1.67
C PHE A 200 0.26 1.69 0.15
N THR A 201 1.34 1.95 -0.56
CA THR A 201 1.27 2.15 -2.01
C THR A 201 2.56 1.71 -2.70
N ASP A 202 2.56 1.79 -4.02
CA ASP A 202 3.74 1.55 -4.85
C ASP A 202 4.56 2.83 -5.07
N PRO A 203 5.75 2.74 -5.72
CA PRO A 203 6.62 3.90 -5.95
C PRO A 203 6.00 5.01 -6.82
N TRP A 204 4.91 4.74 -7.52
CA TRP A 204 4.22 5.76 -8.34
C TRP A 204 3.19 6.57 -7.54
N LEU A 205 2.98 6.23 -6.29
CA LEU A 205 2.16 6.91 -5.31
C LEU A 205 0.68 7.05 -5.71
N SER A 206 -0.17 6.37 -4.96
CA SER A 206 -1.61 6.56 -5.06
C SER A 206 -2.01 8.02 -4.82
N PRO A 207 -3.05 8.53 -5.49
CA PRO A 207 -3.65 9.83 -5.14
C PRO A 207 -4.06 9.97 -3.67
N ALA A 208 -4.32 8.86 -2.97
CA ALA A 208 -4.62 8.87 -1.54
C ALA A 208 -3.48 9.43 -0.67
N VAL A 209 -2.25 9.49 -1.20
CA VAL A 209 -1.08 10.08 -0.51
C VAL A 209 -1.30 11.57 -0.15
N GLU A 210 -2.11 12.30 -0.92
CA GLU A 210 -2.45 13.70 -0.62
C GLU A 210 -3.15 13.87 0.74
N HIS A 211 -3.78 12.82 1.23
CA HIS A 211 -4.52 12.78 2.49
C HIS A 211 -3.77 12.03 3.61
N ALA A 212 -2.58 11.52 3.30
CA ALA A 212 -1.84 10.65 4.20
C ALA A 212 -1.02 11.43 5.25
N ARG A 213 -1.02 10.93 6.47
CA ARG A 213 -0.04 11.29 7.49
C ARG A 213 1.24 10.49 7.37
N HIS A 214 1.13 9.21 7.02
CA HIS A 214 2.23 8.29 6.81
C HIS A 214 2.06 7.57 5.48
N VAL A 215 3.16 7.37 4.77
CA VAL A 215 3.20 6.66 3.50
C VAL A 215 4.25 5.56 3.57
N LEU A 216 3.83 4.34 3.31
CA LEU A 216 4.72 3.19 3.21
C LEU A 216 4.72 2.68 1.77
N ILE A 217 5.89 2.65 1.17
CA ILE A 217 6.08 2.28 -0.24
C ILE A 217 6.58 0.85 -0.32
N SER A 218 5.94 0.04 -1.15
CA SER A 218 6.41 -1.30 -1.50
C SER A 218 6.45 -1.52 -3.01
N HIS A 219 7.46 -2.23 -3.48
CA HIS A 219 7.63 -2.54 -4.89
C HIS A 219 6.73 -3.70 -5.30
N ALA A 220 6.12 -3.59 -6.48
CA ALA A 220 5.10 -4.51 -6.99
C ALA A 220 5.57 -5.26 -8.25
N ASP A 221 6.86 -5.32 -8.51
CA ASP A 221 7.42 -5.96 -9.69
C ASP A 221 7.11 -7.46 -9.72
N SER A 222 6.76 -7.95 -10.91
CA SER A 222 6.35 -9.32 -11.14
C SER A 222 6.72 -9.76 -12.56
N SER A 223 7.00 -11.04 -12.74
CA SER A 223 7.15 -11.66 -14.06
C SER A 223 5.82 -11.85 -14.79
N SER A 224 4.69 -11.82 -14.07
CA SER A 224 3.35 -11.97 -14.64
C SER A 224 2.71 -10.62 -15.01
N PRO A 225 1.59 -10.61 -15.76
CA PRO A 225 0.78 -9.42 -15.99
C PRO A 225 0.17 -8.82 -14.73
N PHE A 226 0.12 -9.56 -13.65
CA PHE A 226 -0.37 -9.11 -12.36
C PHE A 226 0.76 -8.52 -11.53
N ASP A 227 0.49 -7.42 -10.86
CA ASP A 227 1.41 -6.83 -9.90
C ASP A 227 1.58 -7.74 -8.69
N SER A 228 2.80 -7.85 -8.18
CA SER A 228 3.08 -8.62 -6.96
C SER A 228 2.67 -7.83 -5.73
N LEU A 229 2.05 -8.49 -4.77
CA LEU A 229 1.77 -7.94 -3.45
C LEU A 229 2.78 -8.41 -2.38
N LEU A 230 3.84 -9.12 -2.77
CA LEU A 230 4.84 -9.64 -1.83
C LEU A 230 5.50 -8.55 -1.00
N GLY A 231 5.86 -7.41 -1.63
CA GLY A 231 6.41 -6.27 -0.90
C GLY A 231 5.42 -5.68 0.12
N ALA A 232 4.13 -5.62 -0.24
CA ALA A 232 3.08 -5.17 0.66
C ALA A 232 2.88 -6.14 1.84
N PHE A 233 2.86 -7.45 1.58
CA PHE A 233 2.82 -8.47 2.64
C PHE A 233 4.06 -8.40 3.53
N ALA A 234 5.26 -8.22 2.98
CA ALA A 234 6.47 -8.07 3.77
C ALA A 234 6.40 -6.89 4.75
N LEU A 235 5.87 -5.73 4.31
CA LEU A 235 5.63 -4.59 5.20
C LEU A 235 4.63 -4.95 6.32
N THR A 236 3.55 -5.66 6.01
CA THR A 236 2.57 -6.05 7.04
C THR A 236 3.16 -7.02 8.05
N GLU A 237 4.00 -7.97 7.62
CA GLU A 237 4.72 -8.88 8.51
C GLU A 237 5.66 -8.12 9.47
N VAL A 238 6.42 -7.15 8.95
CA VAL A 238 7.30 -6.34 9.80
C VAL A 238 6.49 -5.48 10.78
N ILE A 239 5.37 -4.90 10.34
CA ILE A 239 4.47 -4.13 11.22
C ILE A 239 3.92 -5.02 12.32
N ALA A 240 3.43 -6.21 12.00
CA ALA A 240 2.91 -7.15 13.00
C ALA A 240 4.00 -7.56 14.00
N ALA A 241 5.20 -7.88 13.53
CA ALA A 241 6.32 -8.21 14.40
C ALA A 241 6.69 -7.05 15.34
N LYS A 242 6.75 -5.82 14.84
CA LYS A 242 6.97 -4.62 15.66
C LYS A 242 5.80 -4.38 16.64
N ALA A 243 4.54 -4.59 16.21
CA ALA A 243 3.38 -4.45 17.08
C ALA A 243 3.36 -5.47 18.23
N VAL A 244 3.82 -6.70 17.99
CA VAL A 244 3.99 -7.71 19.07
C VAL A 244 4.97 -7.19 20.13
N VAL A 245 6.07 -6.57 19.71
CA VAL A 245 7.07 -6.00 20.64
C VAL A 245 6.47 -4.81 21.40
N GLU A 246 5.81 -3.89 20.69
CA GLU A 246 5.25 -2.65 21.25
C GLU A 246 4.11 -2.93 22.25
N LEU A 247 3.21 -3.86 21.91
CA LEU A 247 2.08 -4.23 22.79
C LEU A 247 2.50 -5.14 23.96
N GLY A 248 3.62 -5.84 23.86
CA GLY A 248 4.23 -6.60 24.95
C GLY A 248 3.24 -7.54 25.65
N GLU A 249 3.09 -7.37 26.98
CA GLU A 249 2.22 -8.23 27.81
C GLU A 249 0.73 -8.06 27.46
N ALA A 250 0.28 -6.88 27.11
CA ALA A 250 -1.11 -6.65 26.72
C ALA A 250 -1.49 -7.43 25.44
N GLY A 251 -0.59 -7.45 24.43
CA GLY A 251 -0.77 -8.25 23.22
C GLY A 251 -0.77 -9.74 23.53
N ARG A 252 0.15 -10.20 24.39
CA ARG A 252 0.25 -11.61 24.80
C ARG A 252 -1.01 -12.08 25.52
N ALA A 253 -1.51 -11.28 26.47
CA ALA A 253 -2.75 -11.59 27.19
C ALA A 253 -3.94 -11.68 26.22
N ARG A 254 -4.01 -10.80 25.23
CA ARG A 254 -5.07 -10.81 24.22
C ARG A 254 -5.04 -12.05 23.33
N VAL A 255 -3.87 -12.50 22.89
CA VAL A 255 -3.72 -13.75 22.14
C VAL A 255 -4.17 -14.94 22.97
N ALA A 256 -3.75 -15.02 24.23
CA ALA A 256 -4.16 -16.12 25.13
C ALA A 256 -5.69 -16.15 25.38
N GLU A 257 -6.32 -14.98 25.51
CA GLU A 257 -7.79 -14.88 25.61
C GLU A 257 -8.47 -15.40 24.34
N GLY A 258 -7.92 -15.07 23.15
CA GLY A 258 -8.43 -15.53 21.86
C GLY A 258 -8.34 -17.05 21.69
N ASP A 259 -7.24 -17.65 22.10
CA ASP A 259 -7.03 -19.10 22.05
C ASP A 259 -8.01 -19.84 22.99
N ALA A 260 -8.16 -19.36 24.24
CA ALA A 260 -9.08 -19.93 25.19
C ALA A 260 -10.54 -19.87 24.70
N PHE A 261 -10.93 -18.76 24.07
CA PHE A 261 -12.25 -18.63 23.44
C PHE A 261 -12.44 -19.59 22.27
N GLY A 262 -11.40 -19.78 21.44
CA GLY A 262 -11.41 -20.70 20.30
C GLY A 262 -11.55 -22.16 20.74
N ASP A 263 -10.94 -22.55 21.82
CA ASP A 263 -11.04 -23.91 22.40
C ASP A 263 -12.45 -24.19 22.90
N GLY A 264 -13.05 -23.29 23.66
CA GLY A 264 -14.43 -23.39 24.08
C GLY A 264 -15.43 -23.46 22.92
N PHE A 265 -15.18 -22.72 21.84
CA PHE A 265 -16.01 -22.79 20.63
C PHE A 265 -15.90 -24.13 19.92
N ARG A 266 -14.68 -24.70 19.80
CA ARG A 266 -14.46 -26.05 19.22
C ARG A 266 -15.18 -27.14 20.01
N GLU A 267 -15.10 -27.09 21.32
CA GLU A 267 -15.81 -28.03 22.20
C GLU A 267 -17.33 -27.93 22.02
N ALA A 268 -17.88 -26.74 21.93
CA ALA A 268 -19.31 -26.51 21.71
C ALA A 268 -19.80 -27.02 20.36
N VAL A 269 -18.99 -26.84 19.28
CA VAL A 269 -19.31 -27.35 17.92
C VAL A 269 -19.28 -28.88 17.89
N VAL A 270 -18.33 -29.51 18.58
CA VAL A 270 -18.24 -30.99 18.68
C VAL A 270 -19.37 -31.58 19.51
N ALA A 271 -19.82 -30.86 20.54
CA ALA A 271 -20.93 -31.26 21.41
C ALA A 271 -22.32 -31.05 20.80
N ALA A 272 -22.41 -30.25 19.71
CA ALA A 272 -23.68 -30.01 19.04
C ALA A 272 -24.26 -31.32 18.47
N PRO A 273 -25.52 -31.66 18.74
CA PRO A 273 -26.13 -32.88 18.22
C PRO A 273 -26.11 -32.82 16.69
N LYS A 274 -25.59 -33.87 16.05
CA LYS A 274 -25.69 -34.03 14.59
C LYS A 274 -27.19 -33.94 14.25
N VAL A 275 -27.59 -32.88 13.55
CA VAL A 275 -28.94 -32.77 13.01
C VAL A 275 -29.13 -33.97 12.11
N GLY A 276 -29.93 -34.93 12.59
CA GLY A 276 -30.18 -36.20 11.92
C GLY A 276 -30.83 -35.92 10.58
N GLY A 277 -30.15 -36.31 9.49
CA GLY A 277 -30.79 -36.51 8.21
C GLY A 277 -31.68 -37.75 8.33
N GLU A 278 -32.89 -37.58 8.83
CA GLU A 278 -33.92 -38.60 8.62
C GLU A 278 -34.32 -38.57 7.13
N GLY A 279 -34.13 -39.71 6.53
CA GLY A 279 -34.49 -39.96 5.14
C GLY A 279 -35.94 -39.66 4.86
N ALA A 280 -36.18 -38.98 3.78
CA ALA A 280 -37.44 -39.07 3.06
C ALA A 280 -37.27 -40.11 1.94
N THR A 281 -37.58 -41.37 2.24
CA THR A 281 -37.98 -42.34 1.24
C THR A 281 -39.45 -42.09 0.97
N VAL A 282 -39.78 -41.63 -0.20
CA VAL A 282 -40.93 -42.05 -1.09
C VAL A 282 -40.62 -41.54 -2.49
#